data_5447546a5df06830dd39088cb12de4d4
#
_entry.id   5447546a5df06830dd39088cb12de4d4
#
_cell.length_a   1.000
_cell.length_b   1.000
_cell.length_c   1.000
_cell.angle_alpha   90.00
_cell.angle_beta   90.00
_cell.angle_gamma   90.00
#
_symmetry.space_group_name_H-M   'P 1'
#
loop_
_entity.id
_entity.type
_entity.pdbx_description
1 polymer ?
#
loop_
_entity_poly.entity_id
_entity_poly.type
_entity_poly.pdbx_seq_one_letter_code
_entity_poly.pdbx_strand_id
1 'polypeptide(L)'
;MNSVGYFSSYDRGLECLLKMWPEVVKQVPDATLDIYYGWDTFDKVHAKNPEQMRWRFKMTQLINSLADKGVTEHGRVSHKELAKAMKNIKVWAYPTEFTEIHCITALKAQEAGCIPVTTGCYALKETVVDNTYTVKCEDIYTNVDKQKEFVDNLVKALKSNHTTRPVDNVDWADIAKVWDKAFR
;
A
#
# COMPACT_ATOMS: atom_id res chain seq x y z
N MET A 1 3.18 17.92 -2.17
CA MET A 1 4.04 16.87 -2.78
C MET A 1 3.13 15.70 -3.18
N ASN A 2 3.25 15.20 -4.41
CA ASN A 2 2.40 14.13 -4.94
C ASN A 2 3.06 12.76 -4.71
N SER A 3 3.25 12.40 -3.43
CA SER A 3 3.98 11.20 -3.02
C SER A 3 3.03 10.04 -2.69
N VAL A 4 3.36 8.87 -3.23
CA VAL A 4 2.66 7.60 -3.00
C VAL A 4 3.59 6.63 -2.30
N GLY A 5 3.09 5.88 -1.33
CA GLY A 5 3.85 4.86 -0.63
C GLY A 5 3.24 3.47 -0.79
N TYR A 6 4.09 2.46 -0.94
CA TYR A 6 3.76 1.04 -0.86
C TYR A 6 4.57 0.40 0.28
N PHE A 7 3.91 -0.24 1.25
CA PHE A 7 4.52 -0.66 2.52
C PHE A 7 4.29 -2.13 2.87
N SER A 8 3.93 -2.95 1.90
CA SER A 8 3.60 -4.37 2.10
C SER A 8 4.53 -5.28 1.31
N SER A 9 4.46 -6.59 1.55
CA SER A 9 5.19 -7.60 0.77
C SER A 9 4.88 -7.46 -0.72
N TYR A 10 5.89 -7.61 -1.56
CA TYR A 10 5.81 -7.28 -2.99
C TYR A 10 4.86 -8.20 -3.78
N ASP A 11 4.62 -9.40 -3.28
CA ASP A 11 3.65 -10.36 -3.81
C ASP A 11 2.18 -10.02 -3.52
N ARG A 12 1.92 -8.92 -2.78
CA ARG A 12 0.57 -8.53 -2.37
C ARG A 12 0.05 -7.30 -3.12
N GLY A 13 0.34 -7.21 -4.43
CA GLY A 13 -0.24 -6.18 -5.31
C GLY A 13 0.74 -5.14 -5.84
N LEU A 14 2.04 -5.18 -5.49
CA LEU A 14 3.01 -4.24 -6.03
C LEU A 14 3.11 -4.32 -7.56
N GLU A 15 3.09 -5.54 -8.13
CA GLU A 15 3.12 -5.71 -9.58
C GLU A 15 1.96 -5.01 -10.28
N CYS A 16 0.76 -5.12 -9.70
CA CYS A 16 -0.44 -4.45 -10.21
C CYS A 16 -0.26 -2.92 -10.16
N LEU A 17 0.21 -2.37 -9.04
CA LEU A 17 0.48 -0.95 -8.89
C LEU A 17 1.51 -0.44 -9.91
N LEU A 18 2.62 -1.17 -10.08
CA LEU A 18 3.67 -0.79 -11.03
C LEU A 18 3.20 -0.80 -12.48
N LYS A 19 2.34 -1.76 -12.86
CA LYS A 19 1.73 -1.80 -14.20
C LYS A 19 0.79 -0.62 -14.45
N MET A 20 0.09 -0.14 -13.43
CA MET A 20 -0.79 1.03 -13.50
C MET A 20 -0.03 2.36 -13.41
N TRP A 21 1.19 2.36 -12.84
CA TRP A 21 1.94 3.58 -12.52
C TRP A 21 2.19 4.53 -13.71
N PRO A 22 2.52 4.07 -14.94
CA PRO A 22 2.67 4.95 -16.08
C PRO A 22 1.45 5.81 -16.39
N GLU A 23 0.23 5.30 -16.16
CA GLU A 23 -1.01 6.06 -16.37
C GLU A 23 -1.23 7.11 -15.26
N VAL A 24 -0.76 6.83 -14.02
CA VAL A 24 -0.76 7.82 -12.93
C VAL A 24 0.16 8.99 -13.27
N VAL A 25 1.41 8.70 -13.67
CA VAL A 25 2.41 9.74 -14.02
C VAL A 25 1.98 10.58 -15.23
N LYS A 26 1.30 9.99 -16.19
CA LYS A 26 0.72 10.73 -17.34
C LYS A 26 -0.25 11.81 -16.88
N GLN A 27 -1.02 11.56 -15.80
CA GLN A 27 -2.03 12.49 -15.27
C GLN A 27 -1.50 13.38 -14.15
N VAL A 28 -0.42 12.95 -13.46
CA VAL A 28 0.28 13.67 -12.37
C VAL A 28 1.78 13.51 -12.59
N PRO A 29 2.39 14.33 -13.48
CA PRO A 29 3.79 14.15 -13.92
C PRO A 29 4.86 14.23 -12.83
N ASP A 30 4.55 14.90 -11.71
CA ASP A 30 5.40 15.03 -10.53
C ASP A 30 5.10 14.02 -9.42
N ALA A 31 4.29 12.99 -9.72
CA ALA A 31 4.03 11.92 -8.76
C ALA A 31 5.28 11.05 -8.52
N THR A 32 5.51 10.68 -7.25
CA THR A 32 6.56 9.74 -6.84
C THR A 32 5.96 8.51 -6.17
N LEU A 33 6.60 7.35 -6.36
CA LEU A 33 6.23 6.11 -5.69
C LEU A 33 7.43 5.59 -4.89
N ASP A 34 7.27 5.58 -3.57
CA ASP A 34 8.25 5.09 -2.62
C ASP A 34 7.87 3.69 -2.13
N ILE A 35 8.71 2.69 -2.41
CA ILE A 35 8.47 1.27 -2.11
C ILE A 35 9.35 0.84 -0.95
N TYR A 36 8.71 0.30 0.10
CA TYR A 36 9.37 -0.24 1.29
C TYR A 36 8.99 -1.71 1.48
N TYR A 37 9.73 -2.47 2.21
CA TYR A 37 9.61 -3.85 2.66
C TYR A 37 10.87 -4.65 2.35
N GLY A 38 11.38 -4.59 1.10
CA GLY A 38 12.57 -5.29 0.66
C GLY A 38 12.35 -6.78 0.36
N TRP A 39 13.40 -7.43 -0.11
CA TRP A 39 13.39 -8.80 -0.57
C TRP A 39 13.88 -9.82 0.48
N ASP A 40 14.43 -9.39 1.62
CA ASP A 40 15.11 -10.26 2.59
C ASP A 40 14.26 -11.47 3.04
N THR A 41 12.99 -11.25 3.34
CA THR A 41 12.07 -12.32 3.75
C THR A 41 11.73 -13.23 2.59
N PHE A 42 11.44 -12.64 1.43
CA PHE A 42 11.13 -13.38 0.21
C PHE A 42 12.31 -14.28 -0.21
N ASP A 43 13.51 -13.73 -0.26
CA ASP A 43 14.73 -14.45 -0.63
C ASP A 43 15.02 -15.61 0.33
N LYS A 44 14.84 -15.43 1.64
CA LYS A 44 15.00 -16.51 2.63
C LYS A 44 14.01 -17.65 2.42
N VAL A 45 12.76 -17.34 2.13
CA VAL A 45 11.69 -18.34 1.96
C VAL A 45 11.78 -19.05 0.61
N HIS A 46 12.11 -18.31 -0.45
CA HIS A 46 11.99 -18.78 -1.83
C HIS A 46 13.33 -19.04 -2.54
N ALA A 47 14.49 -18.95 -1.85
CA ALA A 47 15.82 -19.11 -2.45
C ALA A 47 15.99 -20.40 -3.28
N LYS A 48 15.27 -21.46 -2.92
CA LYS A 48 15.33 -22.78 -3.62
C LYS A 48 14.19 -22.97 -4.65
N ASN A 49 13.33 -21.98 -4.84
CA ASN A 49 12.23 -22.07 -5.80
C ASN A 49 12.56 -21.25 -7.07
N PRO A 50 12.90 -21.91 -8.21
CA PRO A 50 13.32 -21.21 -9.43
C PRO A 50 12.22 -20.34 -10.04
N GLU A 51 10.94 -20.70 -9.86
CA GLU A 51 9.80 -19.93 -10.38
C GLU A 51 9.66 -18.62 -9.62
N GLN A 52 9.69 -18.67 -8.29
CA GLN A 52 9.62 -17.50 -7.43
C GLN A 52 10.82 -16.56 -7.64
N MET A 53 12.03 -17.12 -7.83
CA MET A 53 13.21 -16.32 -8.13
C MET A 53 13.15 -15.68 -9.53
N ARG A 54 12.54 -16.33 -10.53
CA ARG A 54 12.25 -15.68 -11.82
C ARG A 54 11.25 -14.55 -11.70
N TRP A 55 10.20 -14.72 -10.91
CA TRP A 55 9.24 -13.65 -10.63
C TRP A 55 9.92 -12.48 -9.94
N ARG A 56 10.71 -12.71 -8.89
CA ARG A 56 11.50 -11.69 -8.19
C ARG A 56 12.39 -10.89 -9.16
N PHE A 57 13.09 -11.58 -10.05
CA PHE A 57 13.92 -10.94 -11.05
C PHE A 57 13.10 -10.03 -11.98
N LYS A 58 11.95 -10.49 -12.48
CA LYS A 58 11.04 -9.68 -13.31
C LYS A 58 10.53 -8.46 -12.56
N MET A 59 10.19 -8.62 -11.29
CA MET A 59 9.75 -7.51 -10.45
C MET A 59 10.85 -6.46 -10.27
N THR A 60 12.09 -6.89 -10.01
CA THR A 60 13.24 -5.98 -9.91
C THR A 60 13.46 -5.22 -11.23
N GLN A 61 13.36 -5.90 -12.37
CA GLN A 61 13.44 -5.23 -13.67
C GLN A 61 12.30 -4.22 -13.88
N LEU A 62 11.07 -4.57 -13.49
CA LEU A 62 9.91 -3.68 -13.60
C LEU A 62 10.09 -2.42 -12.74
N ILE A 63 10.52 -2.57 -11.48
CA ILE A 63 10.83 -1.43 -10.59
C ILE A 63 11.87 -0.53 -11.24
N ASN A 64 12.99 -1.10 -11.68
CA ASN A 64 14.09 -0.34 -12.29
C ASN A 64 13.67 0.36 -13.60
N SER A 65 12.80 -0.24 -14.40
CA SER A 65 12.30 0.36 -15.64
C SER A 65 11.39 1.58 -15.42
N LEU A 66 10.97 1.82 -14.19
CA LEU A 66 10.12 2.96 -13.81
C LEU A 66 10.86 3.99 -12.96
N ALA A 67 12.19 3.86 -12.80
CA ALA A 67 12.98 4.80 -12.01
C ALA A 67 12.91 6.24 -12.57
N ASP A 68 12.91 6.39 -13.89
CA ASP A 68 12.72 7.67 -14.59
C ASP A 68 11.31 8.26 -14.45
N LYS A 69 10.36 7.44 -13.95
CA LYS A 69 8.97 7.81 -13.64
C LYS A 69 8.72 8.01 -12.14
N GLY A 70 9.78 8.31 -11.38
CA GLY A 70 9.68 8.64 -9.97
C GLY A 70 9.46 7.45 -9.04
N VAL A 71 9.74 6.22 -9.49
CA VAL A 71 9.68 5.02 -8.63
C VAL A 71 11.01 4.82 -7.92
N THR A 72 10.98 4.69 -6.59
CA THR A 72 12.16 4.42 -5.76
C THR A 72 11.92 3.25 -4.82
N GLU A 73 12.80 2.25 -4.87
CA GLU A 73 12.80 1.14 -3.91
C GLU A 73 13.80 1.43 -2.79
N HIS A 74 13.31 1.47 -1.55
CA HIS A 74 14.10 1.72 -0.33
C HIS A 74 14.52 0.44 0.38
N GLY A 75 13.99 -0.71 -0.06
CA GLY A 75 14.25 -1.97 0.61
C GLY A 75 13.64 -2.06 2.01
N ARG A 76 14.28 -2.83 2.89
CA ARG A 76 13.84 -3.00 4.26
C ARG A 76 14.47 -1.94 5.15
N VAL A 77 13.63 -1.17 5.83
CA VAL A 77 14.02 -0.17 6.82
C VAL A 77 13.50 -0.54 8.21
N SER A 78 14.00 0.11 9.25
CA SER A 78 13.48 -0.06 10.60
C SER A 78 12.05 0.51 10.73
N HIS A 79 11.28 0.03 11.72
CA HIS A 79 9.94 0.56 12.01
C HIS A 79 9.94 2.07 12.27
N LYS A 80 10.99 2.60 12.91
CA LYS A 80 11.15 4.03 13.21
C LYS A 80 11.38 4.84 11.94
N GLU A 81 12.18 4.33 11.01
CA GLU A 81 12.42 4.96 9.70
C GLU A 81 11.17 4.89 8.83
N LEU A 82 10.48 3.74 8.80
CA LEU A 82 9.22 3.60 8.08
C LEU A 82 8.16 4.58 8.59
N ALA A 83 8.01 4.73 9.92
CA ALA A 83 7.07 5.67 10.49
C ALA A 83 7.39 7.14 10.12
N LYS A 84 8.69 7.50 10.03
CA LYS A 84 9.11 8.82 9.54
C LYS A 84 8.80 8.99 8.06
N ALA A 85 9.04 7.97 7.24
CA ALA A 85 8.75 7.99 5.82
C ALA A 85 7.25 8.17 5.57
N MET A 86 6.39 7.38 6.24
CA MET A 86 4.94 7.46 6.11
C MET A 86 4.40 8.88 6.36
N LYS A 87 4.95 9.63 7.33
CA LYS A 87 4.55 11.03 7.60
C LYS A 87 4.81 12.00 6.44
N ASN A 88 5.68 11.65 5.51
CA ASN A 88 5.99 12.45 4.32
C ASN A 88 5.28 11.94 3.06
N ILE A 89 4.52 10.87 3.17
CA ILE A 89 3.77 10.27 2.06
C ILE A 89 2.32 10.75 2.12
N LYS A 90 1.82 11.25 0.99
CA LYS A 90 0.44 11.74 0.88
C LYS A 90 -0.56 10.61 0.75
N VAL A 91 -0.26 9.61 -0.08
CA VAL A 91 -1.18 8.52 -0.41
C VAL A 91 -0.53 7.18 -0.13
N TRP A 92 -1.23 6.30 0.58
CA TRP A 92 -0.89 4.89 0.66
C TRP A 92 -1.69 4.11 -0.38
N ALA A 93 -1.00 3.51 -1.36
CA ALA A 93 -1.61 2.74 -2.44
C ALA A 93 -1.43 1.23 -2.22
N TYR A 94 -2.55 0.49 -2.16
CA TYR A 94 -2.53 -0.96 -1.91
C TYR A 94 -3.59 -1.71 -2.73
N PRO A 95 -3.33 -1.94 -4.05
CA PRO A 95 -4.22 -2.72 -4.92
C PRO A 95 -3.99 -4.21 -4.70
N THR A 96 -4.66 -4.80 -3.71
CA THR A 96 -4.41 -6.18 -3.29
C THR A 96 -5.62 -7.09 -3.45
N GLU A 97 -5.38 -8.36 -3.78
CA GLU A 97 -6.31 -9.49 -3.65
C GLU A 97 -5.94 -10.41 -2.48
N PHE A 98 -4.89 -10.06 -1.73
CA PHE A 98 -4.45 -10.86 -0.60
C PHE A 98 -5.53 -10.89 0.49
N THR A 99 -5.81 -12.10 1.00
CA THR A 99 -6.78 -12.31 2.07
C THR A 99 -6.20 -11.78 3.40
N GLU A 100 -6.27 -10.47 3.60
CA GLU A 100 -5.87 -9.85 4.86
C GLU A 100 -6.82 -10.25 5.98
N ILE A 101 -6.27 -10.68 7.11
CA ILE A 101 -7.03 -10.96 8.33
C ILE A 101 -7.05 -9.76 9.28
N HIS A 102 -6.01 -8.92 9.24
CA HIS A 102 -5.90 -7.64 9.94
C HIS A 102 -4.74 -6.83 9.36
N CYS A 103 -5.02 -5.76 8.63
CA CYS A 103 -3.98 -4.99 7.95
C CYS A 103 -3.35 -3.92 8.86
N ILE A 104 -2.31 -4.29 9.61
CA ILE A 104 -1.56 -3.36 10.48
C ILE A 104 -0.97 -2.19 9.68
N THR A 105 -0.59 -2.41 8.42
CA THR A 105 -0.08 -1.34 7.55
C THR A 105 -1.16 -0.29 7.27
N ALA A 106 -2.44 -0.70 7.11
CA ALA A 106 -3.55 0.23 6.94
C ALA A 106 -3.70 1.16 8.15
N LEU A 107 -3.63 0.60 9.37
CA LEU A 107 -3.71 1.38 10.61
C LEU A 107 -2.57 2.40 10.69
N LYS A 108 -1.32 1.94 10.49
CA LYS A 108 -0.13 2.79 10.57
C LYS A 108 -0.10 3.89 9.51
N ALA A 109 -0.51 3.60 8.28
CA ALA A 109 -0.53 4.57 7.21
C ALA A 109 -1.55 5.68 7.49
N GLN A 110 -2.75 5.34 7.94
CA GLN A 110 -3.79 6.32 8.29
C GLN A 110 -3.38 7.16 9.50
N GLU A 111 -2.80 6.56 10.56
CA GLU A 111 -2.25 7.27 11.70
C GLU A 111 -1.13 8.23 11.32
N ALA A 112 -0.35 7.90 10.30
CA ALA A 112 0.68 8.79 9.77
C ALA A 112 0.12 9.93 8.89
N GLY A 113 -1.18 9.90 8.56
CA GLY A 113 -1.85 10.90 7.73
C GLY A 113 -1.91 10.53 6.24
N CYS A 114 -1.51 9.31 5.85
CA CYS A 114 -1.62 8.89 4.45
C CYS A 114 -3.08 8.66 4.07
N ILE A 115 -3.50 9.20 2.94
CA ILE A 115 -4.81 8.93 2.34
C ILE A 115 -4.80 7.49 1.78
N PRO A 116 -5.68 6.57 2.23
CA PRO A 116 -5.70 5.22 1.69
C PRO A 116 -6.37 5.16 0.33
N VAL A 117 -5.70 4.53 -0.64
CA VAL A 117 -6.27 4.10 -1.93
C VAL A 117 -6.06 2.60 -2.02
N THR A 118 -7.10 1.84 -1.78
CA THR A 118 -7.01 0.38 -1.61
C THR A 118 -8.18 -0.34 -2.26
N THR A 119 -8.08 -1.65 -2.38
CA THR A 119 -9.23 -2.52 -2.62
C THR A 119 -10.02 -2.68 -1.31
N GLY A 120 -11.36 -2.63 -1.40
CA GLY A 120 -12.24 -2.83 -0.24
C GLY A 120 -12.56 -4.31 -0.02
N CYS A 121 -11.55 -5.18 0.07
CA CYS A 121 -11.72 -6.61 0.26
C CYS A 121 -11.23 -7.07 1.64
N TYR A 122 -11.75 -8.19 2.11
CA TYR A 122 -11.37 -8.84 3.37
C TYR A 122 -11.32 -7.87 4.56
N ALA A 123 -10.29 -7.95 5.42
CA ALA A 123 -10.13 -7.08 6.57
C ALA A 123 -9.86 -5.60 6.24
N LEU A 124 -9.57 -5.26 4.98
CA LEU A 124 -9.47 -3.85 4.57
C LEU A 124 -10.81 -3.12 4.71
N LYS A 125 -11.95 -3.83 4.67
CA LYS A 125 -13.29 -3.27 4.94
C LYS A 125 -13.41 -2.69 6.37
N GLU A 126 -12.63 -3.21 7.31
CA GLU A 126 -12.64 -2.83 8.73
C GLU A 126 -11.47 -1.94 9.10
N THR A 127 -10.27 -2.23 8.58
CA THR A 127 -9.04 -1.54 8.94
C THR A 127 -8.84 -0.22 8.18
N VAL A 128 -9.53 -0.02 7.05
CA VAL A 128 -9.53 1.25 6.30
C VAL A 128 -10.77 2.05 6.71
N VAL A 129 -10.60 2.98 7.66
CA VAL A 129 -11.70 3.82 8.17
C VAL A 129 -12.04 4.96 7.23
N ASP A 130 -11.06 5.46 6.48
CA ASP A 130 -11.26 6.43 5.40
C ASP A 130 -11.36 5.71 4.06
N ASN A 131 -12.56 5.37 3.68
CA ASN A 131 -12.86 4.62 2.45
C ASN A 131 -13.21 5.49 1.25
N THR A 132 -12.90 6.79 1.29
CA THR A 132 -13.23 7.76 0.24
C THR A 132 -12.74 7.33 -1.15
N TYR A 133 -11.55 6.73 -1.21
CA TYR A 133 -10.90 6.28 -2.45
C TYR A 133 -10.78 4.77 -2.56
N THR A 134 -11.64 4.03 -1.86
CA THR A 134 -11.65 2.55 -1.89
C THR A 134 -12.31 2.04 -3.17
N VAL A 135 -11.65 1.10 -3.85
CA VAL A 135 -12.19 0.34 -4.98
C VAL A 135 -12.78 -0.98 -4.47
N LYS A 136 -14.08 -1.14 -4.57
CA LYS A 136 -14.76 -2.37 -4.12
C LYS A 136 -14.59 -3.47 -5.16
N CYS A 137 -13.61 -4.33 -4.98
CA CYS A 137 -13.34 -5.50 -5.83
C CYS A 137 -12.49 -6.54 -5.11
N GLU A 138 -12.52 -7.75 -5.62
CA GLU A 138 -11.70 -8.89 -5.19
C GLU A 138 -10.88 -9.50 -6.35
N ASP A 139 -10.83 -8.80 -7.51
CA ASP A 139 -10.26 -9.24 -8.78
C ASP A 139 -9.40 -8.16 -9.46
N ILE A 140 -8.78 -7.27 -8.69
CA ILE A 140 -8.02 -6.11 -9.20
C ILE A 140 -6.86 -6.49 -10.13
N TYR A 141 -6.28 -7.70 -9.98
CA TYR A 141 -5.13 -8.11 -10.79
C TYR A 141 -5.50 -8.40 -12.25
N THR A 142 -6.76 -8.74 -12.53
CA THR A 142 -7.25 -9.12 -13.86
C THR A 142 -8.36 -8.22 -14.39
N ASN A 143 -9.01 -7.45 -13.54
CA ASN A 143 -10.13 -6.60 -13.90
C ASN A 143 -9.67 -5.20 -14.33
N VAL A 144 -9.62 -4.98 -15.64
CA VAL A 144 -9.13 -3.72 -16.25
C VAL A 144 -9.98 -2.50 -15.84
N ASP A 145 -11.29 -2.66 -15.69
CA ASP A 145 -12.17 -1.55 -15.28
C ASP A 145 -11.88 -1.16 -13.83
N LYS A 146 -11.62 -2.14 -12.96
CA LYS A 146 -11.24 -1.89 -11.57
C LYS A 146 -9.83 -1.30 -11.43
N GLN A 147 -8.89 -1.70 -12.28
CA GLN A 147 -7.58 -1.06 -12.37
C GLN A 147 -7.71 0.41 -12.79
N LYS A 148 -8.57 0.71 -13.75
CA LYS A 148 -8.84 2.09 -14.18
C LYS A 148 -9.48 2.91 -13.04
N GLU A 149 -10.49 2.35 -12.34
CA GLU A 149 -11.11 2.98 -11.17
C GLU A 149 -10.05 3.27 -10.09
N PHE A 150 -9.10 2.34 -9.87
CA PHE A 150 -8.01 2.52 -8.91
C PHE A 150 -7.08 3.68 -9.31
N VAL A 151 -6.68 3.76 -10.58
CA VAL A 151 -5.87 4.87 -11.11
C VAL A 151 -6.60 6.19 -10.94
N ASP A 152 -7.88 6.25 -11.30
CA ASP A 152 -8.70 7.47 -11.19
C ASP A 152 -8.79 7.93 -9.71
N ASN A 153 -8.99 7.00 -8.78
CA ASN A 153 -9.03 7.30 -7.35
C ASN A 153 -7.66 7.75 -6.82
N LEU A 154 -6.58 7.12 -7.26
CA LEU A 154 -5.22 7.51 -6.89
C LEU A 154 -4.89 8.92 -7.38
N VAL A 155 -5.24 9.25 -8.62
CA VAL A 155 -5.06 10.59 -9.19
C VAL A 155 -5.91 11.63 -8.46
N LYS A 156 -7.17 11.31 -8.15
CA LYS A 156 -8.05 12.18 -7.35
C LYS A 156 -7.47 12.44 -5.96
N ALA A 157 -7.00 11.40 -5.26
CA ALA A 157 -6.37 11.51 -3.95
C ALA A 157 -5.11 12.40 -4.00
N LEU A 158 -4.25 12.20 -5.01
CA LEU A 158 -3.05 13.04 -5.21
C LEU A 158 -3.40 14.52 -5.45
N LYS A 159 -4.44 14.83 -6.21
CA LYS A 159 -4.88 16.20 -6.52
C LYS A 159 -5.75 16.84 -5.44
N SER A 160 -6.24 16.06 -4.48
CA SER A 160 -7.16 16.55 -3.45
C SER A 160 -6.44 17.29 -2.32
N ASN A 161 -7.22 18.08 -1.56
CA ASN A 161 -6.84 18.60 -0.25
C ASN A 161 -7.41 17.73 0.89
N HIS A 162 -7.77 16.49 0.58
CA HIS A 162 -8.31 15.56 1.55
C HIS A 162 -7.28 15.23 2.63
N THR A 163 -7.74 15.12 3.87
CA THR A 163 -6.98 14.64 5.01
C THR A 163 -7.65 13.37 5.53
N THR A 164 -6.86 12.32 5.69
CA THR A 164 -7.39 11.06 6.21
C THR A 164 -7.86 11.20 7.65
N ARG A 165 -8.81 10.34 8.05
CA ARG A 165 -9.23 10.24 9.45
C ARG A 165 -8.22 9.41 10.23
N PRO A 166 -7.85 9.83 11.46
CA PRO A 166 -7.12 8.96 12.37
C PRO A 166 -7.94 7.70 12.67
N VAL A 167 -7.26 6.63 13.01
CA VAL A 167 -7.91 5.37 13.37
C VAL A 167 -8.13 5.36 14.88
N ASP A 168 -9.39 5.24 15.31
CA ASP A 168 -9.74 5.18 16.73
C ASP A 168 -9.31 3.84 17.36
N ASN A 169 -8.96 3.88 18.64
CA ASN A 169 -8.70 2.70 19.49
C ASN A 169 -7.61 1.75 18.97
N VAL A 170 -6.52 2.28 18.42
CA VAL A 170 -5.34 1.48 18.00
C VAL A 170 -4.24 1.43 19.07
N ASP A 171 -4.37 2.20 20.16
CA ASP A 171 -3.47 2.14 21.29
C ASP A 171 -3.76 0.91 22.15
N TRP A 172 -2.70 0.21 22.58
CA TRP A 172 -2.81 -0.97 23.44
C TRP A 172 -3.53 -0.67 24.77
N ALA A 173 -3.41 0.55 25.27
CA ALA A 173 -4.12 0.95 26.48
C ALA A 173 -5.64 0.98 26.30
N ASP A 174 -6.13 1.36 25.12
CA ASP A 174 -7.56 1.36 24.80
C ASP A 174 -8.06 -0.06 24.52
N ILE A 175 -7.28 -0.88 23.81
CA ILE A 175 -7.57 -2.30 23.62
C ILE A 175 -7.66 -3.03 24.96
N ALA A 176 -6.75 -2.77 25.90
CA ALA A 176 -6.76 -3.36 27.23
C ALA A 176 -8.03 -3.00 28.03
N LYS A 177 -8.52 -1.76 27.94
CA LYS A 177 -9.80 -1.34 28.54
C LYS A 177 -10.99 -2.10 27.98
N VAL A 178 -11.01 -2.34 26.66
CA VAL A 178 -12.07 -3.12 26.01
C VAL A 178 -12.06 -4.57 26.52
N TRP A 179 -10.90 -5.17 26.63
CA TRP A 179 -10.74 -6.53 27.16
C TRP A 179 -11.14 -6.64 28.63
N ASP A 180 -10.67 -5.71 29.48
CA ASP A 180 -11.04 -5.67 30.91
C ASP A 180 -12.57 -5.61 31.08
N LYS A 181 -13.25 -4.82 30.26
CA LYS A 181 -14.73 -4.75 30.26
C LYS A 181 -15.39 -6.03 29.77
N ALA A 182 -14.82 -6.73 28.80
CA ALA A 182 -15.38 -7.95 28.23
C ALA A 182 -15.21 -9.18 29.14
N PHE A 183 -14.20 -9.19 30.03
CA PHE A 183 -13.91 -10.30 30.94
C PHE A 183 -14.44 -10.10 32.38
N ARG A 184 -15.10 -8.99 32.68
CA ARG A 184 -15.83 -8.72 33.92
C ARG A 184 -17.32 -9.09 33.79
#